data_8bd3884bac326f0ce0bd9e06b27ee66f
#
_entry.id   8bd3884bac326f0ce0bd9e06b27ee66f
#
_cell.length_a   1.000
_cell.length_b   1.000
_cell.length_c   1.000
_cell.angle_alpha   90.00
_cell.angle_beta   90.00
_cell.angle_gamma   90.00
#
_symmetry.space_group_name_H-M   'P 1'
#
loop_
_entity.id
_entity.type
_entity.pdbx_description
1 polymer ?
#
loop_
_entity_poly.entity_id
_entity_poly.type
_entity_poly.pdbx_seq_one_letter_code
_entity_poly.pdbx_strand_id
1 'polypeptide(L)'
;MRTKSSWYEAYDICKANNGDLAGVPDEEVNNFLREYIPSGLADDYCWLGGYEKNEGYWAWDDGHPWLYSNWQDGQPNTNPANTEDCLAMITWSSPDNSQEPGLWDDIDCALEMAFICSKSK
;
A
#
# COMPACT_ATOMS: atom_id res chain seq x y z
N MET A 1 -9.30 -16.87 7.16
CA MET A 1 -9.93 -15.64 7.65
C MET A 1 -9.01 -14.45 7.46
N ARG A 2 -9.56 -13.35 7.00
CA ARG A 2 -8.76 -12.17 6.79
C ARG A 2 -8.72 -11.30 8.02
N THR A 3 -7.53 -10.84 8.37
CA THR A 3 -7.34 -9.96 9.51
C THR A 3 -6.98 -8.57 9.00
N LYS A 4 -7.60 -7.57 9.57
CA LYS A 4 -7.25 -6.18 9.28
C LYS A 4 -6.25 -5.70 10.30
N SER A 5 -5.29 -4.92 9.85
CA SER A 5 -4.21 -4.46 10.71
C SER A 5 -3.81 -3.06 10.33
N SER A 6 -3.19 -2.36 11.27
CA SER A 6 -2.49 -1.13 10.94
C SER A 6 -1.28 -1.49 10.09
N TRP A 7 -0.69 -0.48 9.45
CA TRP A 7 0.51 -0.73 8.66
C TRP A 7 1.63 -1.33 9.52
N TYR A 8 1.77 -0.82 10.74
CA TYR A 8 2.83 -1.32 11.64
C TYR A 8 2.62 -2.78 12.01
N GLU A 9 1.37 -3.14 12.28
CA GLU A 9 1.05 -4.54 12.60
C GLU A 9 1.26 -5.43 11.40
N ALA A 10 0.85 -4.95 10.23
CA ALA A 10 1.05 -5.70 8.99
C ALA A 10 2.53 -5.92 8.72
N TYR A 11 3.33 -4.89 8.95
CA TYR A 11 4.78 -4.99 8.81
C TYR A 11 5.32 -6.12 9.70
N ASP A 12 4.92 -6.13 10.97
CA ASP A 12 5.39 -7.14 11.91
C ASP A 12 4.94 -8.53 11.50
N ILE A 13 3.70 -8.67 11.03
CA ILE A 13 3.17 -9.95 10.62
C ILE A 13 3.94 -10.49 9.42
N CYS A 14 4.22 -9.63 8.43
CA CYS A 14 4.98 -10.07 7.27
C CYS A 14 6.38 -10.50 7.67
N LYS A 15 7.04 -9.74 8.56
CA LYS A 15 8.38 -10.11 9.02
C LYS A 15 8.38 -11.44 9.78
N ALA A 16 7.34 -11.67 10.58
CA ALA A 16 7.23 -12.91 11.33
C ALA A 16 7.07 -14.13 10.43
N ASN A 17 6.63 -13.90 9.21
CA ASN A 17 6.43 -14.96 8.23
C ASN A 17 7.53 -14.96 7.16
N ASN A 18 8.67 -14.36 7.46
CA ASN A 18 9.84 -14.34 6.59
C ASN A 18 9.59 -13.60 5.29
N GLY A 19 8.82 -12.52 5.37
CA GLY A 19 8.53 -11.73 4.19
C GLY A 19 8.54 -10.26 4.51
N ASP A 20 8.02 -9.48 3.58
CA ASP A 20 7.89 -8.04 3.71
C ASP A 20 6.51 -7.64 3.24
N LEU A 21 6.04 -6.47 3.64
CA LEU A 21 4.89 -5.90 2.97
C LEU A 21 5.26 -5.72 1.50
N ALA A 22 4.31 -5.99 0.62
CA ALA A 22 4.61 -6.06 -0.81
C ALA A 22 5.11 -4.73 -1.37
N GLY A 23 6.22 -4.78 -2.10
CA GLY A 23 6.72 -3.64 -2.84
C GLY A 23 6.30 -3.73 -4.28
N VAL A 24 6.36 -2.61 -5.00
CA VAL A 24 5.93 -2.57 -6.40
C VAL A 24 7.06 -1.96 -7.23
N PRO A 25 7.93 -2.78 -7.79
CA PRO A 25 9.06 -2.26 -8.56
C PRO A 25 8.68 -1.76 -9.95
N ASP A 26 7.57 -2.21 -10.51
CA ASP A 26 7.19 -1.83 -11.86
C ASP A 26 5.69 -2.01 -12.08
N GLU A 27 5.24 -1.60 -13.25
CA GLU A 27 3.84 -1.64 -13.60
C GLU A 27 3.31 -3.06 -13.67
N GLU A 28 4.14 -3.99 -14.07
CA GLU A 28 3.72 -5.39 -14.21
C GLU A 28 3.32 -5.95 -12.85
N VAL A 29 4.12 -5.67 -11.82
CA VAL A 29 3.79 -6.12 -10.47
C VAL A 29 2.56 -5.41 -9.96
N ASN A 30 2.42 -4.13 -10.27
CA ASN A 30 1.23 -3.39 -9.85
C ASN A 30 -0.03 -4.00 -10.43
N ASN A 31 0.00 -4.35 -11.72
CA ASN A 31 -1.13 -4.96 -12.37
C ASN A 31 -1.44 -6.34 -11.79
N PHE A 32 -0.39 -7.10 -11.46
CA PHE A 32 -0.57 -8.39 -10.84
C PHE A 32 -1.29 -8.25 -9.49
N LEU A 33 -0.85 -7.31 -8.67
CA LEU A 33 -1.47 -7.09 -7.36
C LEU A 33 -2.91 -6.62 -7.50
N ARG A 34 -3.15 -5.73 -8.45
CA ARG A 34 -4.50 -5.25 -8.69
C ARG A 34 -5.47 -6.40 -8.99
N GLU A 35 -4.99 -7.37 -9.76
CA GLU A 35 -5.83 -8.53 -10.10
C GLU A 35 -5.88 -9.55 -8.99
N TYR A 36 -4.78 -9.65 -8.23
CA TYR A 36 -4.68 -10.61 -7.13
C TYR A 36 -5.58 -10.22 -5.97
N ILE A 37 -5.79 -8.93 -5.74
CA ILE A 37 -6.60 -8.43 -4.63
C ILE A 37 -8.00 -8.14 -5.15
N PRO A 38 -8.94 -9.10 -5.04
CA PRO A 38 -10.27 -8.89 -5.61
C PRO A 38 -11.00 -7.76 -4.90
N SER A 39 -11.75 -7.02 -5.67
CA SER A 39 -12.63 -6.01 -5.15
C SER A 39 -13.59 -6.65 -4.13
N GLY A 40 -13.76 -5.98 -3.02
CA GLY A 40 -14.68 -6.46 -2.00
C GLY A 40 -14.07 -7.37 -0.96
N LEU A 41 -12.89 -7.89 -1.19
CA LEU A 41 -12.22 -8.68 -0.18
C LEU A 41 -11.38 -7.82 0.76
N ALA A 42 -10.88 -6.70 0.25
CA ALA A 42 -10.10 -5.79 1.04
C ALA A 42 -10.85 -4.47 1.09
N ASP A 43 -11.55 -4.19 2.10
CA ASP A 43 -12.34 -2.96 2.25
C ASP A 43 -11.69 -1.78 1.55
N ASP A 44 -12.02 -1.43 0.39
CA ASP A 44 -11.56 -0.25 -0.35
C ASP A 44 -10.05 -0.11 -0.52
N TYR A 45 -9.24 -0.55 0.44
CA TYR A 45 -7.79 -0.34 0.42
C TYR A 45 -7.07 -1.56 0.94
N CYS A 46 -5.82 -1.70 0.48
CA CYS A 46 -4.96 -2.79 0.92
C CYS A 46 -3.55 -2.24 1.15
N TRP A 47 -3.00 -2.47 2.34
CA TRP A 47 -1.67 -1.98 2.66
C TRP A 47 -0.61 -2.63 1.77
N LEU A 48 0.28 -1.81 1.24
CA LEU A 48 1.50 -2.27 0.58
C LEU A 48 2.68 -1.76 1.39
N GLY A 49 3.89 -2.04 0.94
CA GLY A 49 5.08 -1.77 1.72
C GLY A 49 5.64 -0.37 1.63
N GLY A 50 4.94 0.55 1.00
CA GLY A 50 5.42 1.91 0.89
C GLY A 50 5.14 2.71 2.14
N TYR A 51 6.08 3.54 2.54
CA TYR A 51 5.90 4.42 3.69
C TYR A 51 6.71 5.70 3.49
N GLU A 52 6.27 6.76 4.14
CA GLU A 52 6.98 8.03 4.05
C GLU A 52 8.08 8.04 5.11
N LYS A 53 9.32 7.95 4.64
CA LYS A 53 10.47 7.85 5.52
C LYS A 53 10.83 9.19 6.11
N ASN A 54 10.85 10.21 5.25
CA ASN A 54 11.06 11.60 5.65
C ASN A 54 10.05 12.42 4.88
N GLU A 55 9.85 13.64 5.28
CA GLU A 55 8.88 14.48 4.62
C GLU A 55 9.11 14.49 3.10
N GLY A 56 8.16 13.98 2.35
CA GLY A 56 8.23 13.91 0.90
C GLY A 56 9.04 12.77 0.35
N TYR A 57 9.66 11.96 1.18
CA TYR A 57 10.47 10.83 0.73
C TYR A 57 9.81 9.52 1.06
N TRP A 58 9.49 8.76 0.03
CA TRP A 58 8.84 7.47 0.17
C TRP A 58 9.84 6.34 -0.04
N ALA A 59 9.66 5.26 0.67
CA ALA A 59 10.54 4.10 0.59
C ALA A 59 9.72 2.83 0.66
N TRP A 60 10.30 1.75 0.14
CA TRP A 60 9.70 0.42 0.24
C TRP A 60 10.24 -0.30 1.46
N ASP A 61 9.35 -1.01 2.15
CA ASP A 61 9.69 -1.79 3.33
C ASP A 61 10.81 -2.79 3.07
N ASP A 62 10.86 -3.35 1.87
CA ASP A 62 11.83 -4.38 1.54
C ASP A 62 13.18 -3.80 1.07
N GLY A 63 13.32 -2.49 1.06
CA GLY A 63 14.60 -1.87 0.72
C GLY A 63 14.86 -1.69 -0.76
N HIS A 64 13.95 -2.09 -1.61
CA HIS A 64 14.13 -1.87 -3.05
C HIS A 64 14.11 -0.39 -3.39
N PRO A 65 14.82 0.04 -4.44
CA PRO A 65 14.75 1.44 -4.85
C PRO A 65 13.36 1.80 -5.34
N TRP A 66 13.00 3.05 -5.17
CA TRP A 66 11.70 3.55 -5.58
C TRP A 66 11.78 3.96 -7.05
N LEU A 67 11.39 3.06 -7.95
CA LEU A 67 11.54 3.26 -9.38
C LEU A 67 10.22 3.44 -10.13
N TYR A 68 9.10 3.16 -9.49
CA TYR A 68 7.80 3.19 -10.12
C TYR A 68 6.79 3.75 -9.14
N SER A 69 5.83 4.51 -9.62
CA SER A 69 4.75 5.04 -8.79
C SER A 69 3.46 4.97 -9.56
N ASN A 70 2.37 4.81 -8.83
CA ASN A 70 1.04 4.76 -9.44
C ASN A 70 0.03 5.51 -8.56
N TRP A 71 0.44 6.70 -8.13
CA TRP A 71 -0.39 7.51 -7.24
C TRP A 71 -1.67 7.94 -7.94
N GLN A 72 -2.76 7.97 -7.18
CA GLN A 72 -3.97 8.62 -7.63
C GLN A 72 -3.68 10.11 -7.84
N ASP A 73 -4.40 10.74 -8.75
CA ASP A 73 -4.23 12.16 -9.00
C ASP A 73 -4.31 12.94 -7.69
N GLY A 74 -3.35 13.83 -7.49
CA GLY A 74 -3.30 14.63 -6.29
C GLY A 74 -2.59 13.98 -5.13
N GLN A 75 -2.17 12.73 -5.29
CA GLN A 75 -1.48 12.02 -4.22
C GLN A 75 -0.01 11.82 -4.58
N PRO A 76 0.86 11.64 -3.63
CA PRO A 76 0.59 11.66 -2.19
C PRO A 76 0.29 13.07 -1.72
N ASN A 77 -0.67 13.16 -0.82
CA ASN A 77 -1.09 14.44 -0.27
C ASN A 77 -0.51 14.58 1.13
N THR A 78 0.79 14.74 1.17
CA THR A 78 1.51 14.81 2.43
C THR A 78 1.08 16.03 3.22
N ASN A 79 0.63 15.81 4.42
CA ASN A 79 0.22 16.89 5.29
C ASN A 79 1.27 17.04 6.37
N PRO A 80 2.02 18.14 6.38
CA PRO A 80 3.09 18.30 7.37
C PRO A 80 2.60 18.32 8.80
N ALA A 81 1.34 18.60 9.02
CA ALA A 81 0.80 18.59 10.38
C ALA A 81 0.45 17.19 10.84
N ASN A 82 0.41 16.24 9.94
CA ASN A 82 0.07 14.89 10.29
C ASN A 82 1.28 14.06 10.57
N THR A 83 1.00 12.90 11.11
CA THR A 83 2.00 11.93 11.39
C THR A 83 2.37 11.19 10.12
N GLU A 84 2.95 10.06 10.29
CA GLU A 84 3.44 9.24 9.21
C GLU A 84 2.31 8.77 8.29
N ASP A 85 2.61 8.75 7.02
CA ASP A 85 1.71 8.23 6.02
C ASP A 85 2.27 6.94 5.46
N CYS A 86 1.37 6.03 5.11
CA CYS A 86 1.73 4.76 4.54
C CYS A 86 0.95 4.56 3.26
N LEU A 87 1.46 3.68 2.41
CA LEU A 87 0.90 3.49 1.08
C LEU A 87 -0.11 2.37 1.07
N ALA A 88 -1.28 2.65 0.52
CA ALA A 88 -2.30 1.63 0.32
C ALA A 88 -2.75 1.64 -1.13
N MET A 89 -3.05 0.45 -1.65
CA MET A 89 -3.60 0.32 -2.99
C MET A 89 -5.11 0.40 -2.92
N ILE A 90 -5.69 1.17 -3.82
CA ILE A 90 -7.14 1.27 -3.93
C ILE A 90 -7.67 0.00 -4.58
N THR A 91 -8.72 -0.58 -4.02
CA THR A 91 -9.24 -1.87 -4.48
C THR A 91 -10.67 -1.79 -5.03
N TRP A 92 -11.22 -0.59 -5.19
CA TRP A 92 -12.58 -0.42 -5.67
C TRP A 92 -12.67 0.74 -6.64
N SER A 93 -13.78 0.80 -7.38
CA SER A 93 -14.02 1.90 -8.32
C SER A 93 -15.14 2.78 -7.78
N SER A 94 -14.93 4.08 -7.83
CA SER A 94 -15.99 5.01 -7.47
C SER A 94 -16.85 5.29 -8.70
N PRO A 95 -18.09 5.74 -8.51
CA PRO A 95 -18.96 6.03 -9.65
C PRO A 95 -18.42 7.07 -10.61
N ASP A 96 -17.63 8.01 -10.11
CA ASP A 96 -17.06 9.07 -10.95
C ASP A 96 -15.65 8.74 -11.43
N ASN A 97 -15.18 7.51 -11.17
CA ASN A 97 -13.87 7.03 -11.59
C ASN A 97 -12.70 7.80 -10.97
N SER A 98 -12.93 8.53 -9.89
CA SER A 98 -11.83 9.17 -9.19
C SER A 98 -11.03 8.17 -8.38
N GLN A 99 -11.65 7.01 -8.06
CA GLN A 99 -11.00 5.91 -7.37
C GLN A 99 -11.02 4.72 -8.30
N GLU A 100 -9.86 4.16 -8.59
CA GLU A 100 -9.76 2.99 -9.45
C GLU A 100 -8.83 1.97 -8.85
N PRO A 101 -9.13 0.66 -9.00
CA PRO A 101 -8.25 -0.37 -8.46
C PRO A 101 -6.84 -0.23 -9.04
N GLY A 102 -5.87 -0.40 -8.19
CA GLY A 102 -4.48 -0.34 -8.59
C GLY A 102 -3.82 1.00 -8.39
N LEU A 103 -4.58 2.07 -8.21
CA LEU A 103 -4.01 3.37 -7.87
C LEU A 103 -3.61 3.39 -6.41
N TRP A 104 -2.69 4.25 -6.06
CA TRP A 104 -2.15 4.33 -4.70
C TRP A 104 -2.62 5.59 -3.99
N ASP A 105 -2.75 5.48 -2.68
CA ASP A 105 -3.12 6.60 -1.84
C ASP A 105 -2.26 6.59 -0.59
N ASP A 106 -2.02 7.75 0.00
CA ASP A 106 -1.30 7.83 1.26
C ASP A 106 -2.35 7.92 2.37
N ILE A 107 -2.26 6.99 3.30
CA ILE A 107 -3.28 6.79 4.33
C ILE A 107 -2.58 6.75 5.68
N ASP A 108 -3.28 7.22 6.71
CA ASP A 108 -2.78 7.17 8.09
C ASP A 108 -2.39 5.73 8.43
N CYS A 109 -1.15 5.54 8.82
CA CYS A 109 -0.60 4.21 9.09
C CYS A 109 -1.32 3.47 10.21
N ALA A 110 -2.04 4.18 11.05
CA ALA A 110 -2.72 3.57 12.20
C ALA A 110 -4.07 2.95 11.85
N LEU A 111 -4.58 3.24 10.66
CA LEU A 111 -5.87 2.67 10.25
C LEU A 111 -5.72 1.18 10.00
N GLU A 112 -6.78 0.43 10.30
CA GLU A 112 -6.76 -1.02 10.15
C GLU A 112 -7.35 -1.42 8.82
N MET A 113 -6.57 -2.13 8.01
CA MET A 113 -6.98 -2.54 6.67
C MET A 113 -6.36 -3.87 6.34
N ALA A 114 -6.84 -4.48 5.27
CA ALA A 114 -6.20 -5.68 4.74
C ALA A 114 -4.81 -5.33 4.24
N PHE A 115 -3.97 -6.33 4.09
CA PHE A 115 -2.59 -6.12 3.65
C PHE A 115 -2.11 -7.33 2.88
N ILE A 116 -1.01 -7.15 2.17
CA ILE A 116 -0.43 -8.24 1.40
C ILE A 116 1.06 -8.29 1.64
N CYS A 117 1.55 -9.49 1.88
CA CYS A 117 2.98 -9.74 2.08
C CYS A 117 3.57 -10.35 0.83
N SER A 118 4.84 -10.07 0.58
CA SER A 118 5.61 -10.78 -0.41
C SER A 118 6.72 -11.53 0.31
N LYS A 119 7.13 -12.66 -0.24
CA LYS A 119 8.20 -13.42 0.36
C LYS A 119 9.49 -13.16 -0.37
N SER A 120 10.55 -12.99 0.40
CA SER A 120 11.87 -12.89 -0.19
C SER A 120 12.31 -14.29 -0.58
N LYS A 121 13.15 -14.34 -1.57
CA LYS A 121 13.67 -15.59 -2.06
C LYS A 121 14.97 -15.97 -1.39
#